data_7902331ec5245f4cd39a463d2c6aebf8
#
_entry.id   7902331ec5245f4cd39a463d2c6aebf8
#
_cell.length_a   1.000
_cell.length_b   1.000
_cell.length_c   1.000
_cell.angle_alpha   90.00
_cell.angle_beta   90.00
_cell.angle_gamma   90.00
#
_symmetry.space_group_name_H-M   'P 1'
#
loop_
_entity.id
_entity.type
_entity.pdbx_description
1 polymer ?
#
loop_
_entity_poly.entity_id
_entity_poly.type
_entity_poly.pdbx_seq_one_letter_code
_entity_poly.pdbx_strand_id
1 'polypeptide(L)'
;MQDRINYYIKRLERIHREVYDEERKMVELQKELTLLKVANELRISELFMTGKVDGTNEQMRKAQVLHHTEEMHGDIAIYENLYAEQRAIFNAKKREADDLQYIVRLIETTSRQ
;
A
#
# COMPACT_ATOMS: atom_id res chain seq x y z
N MET A 1 1.46 -21.00 -33.97
CA MET A 1 1.66 -21.48 -32.59
C MET A 1 2.82 -20.76 -31.89
N GLN A 2 4.00 -20.78 -32.47
CA GLN A 2 5.18 -20.13 -31.87
C GLN A 2 4.99 -18.63 -31.69
N ASP A 3 4.41 -17.96 -32.66
CA ASP A 3 4.14 -16.51 -32.58
C ASP A 3 3.17 -16.17 -31.47
N ARG A 4 2.17 -17.02 -31.26
CA ARG A 4 1.18 -16.83 -30.22
C ARG A 4 1.81 -17.01 -28.83
N ILE A 5 2.65 -18.04 -28.67
CA ILE A 5 3.40 -18.28 -27.44
C ILE A 5 4.31 -17.08 -27.15
N ASN A 6 5.05 -16.63 -28.15
CA ASN A 6 5.96 -15.50 -28.00
C ASN A 6 5.23 -14.22 -27.61
N TYR A 7 4.06 -13.99 -28.18
CA TYR A 7 3.22 -12.84 -27.82
C TYR A 7 2.87 -12.84 -26.34
N TYR A 8 2.40 -13.98 -25.80
CA TYR A 8 2.03 -14.09 -24.41
C TYR A 8 3.24 -14.04 -23.47
N ILE A 9 4.36 -14.61 -23.87
CA ILE A 9 5.60 -14.53 -23.08
C ILE A 9 6.05 -13.07 -22.94
N LYS A 10 6.02 -12.30 -24.02
CA LYS A 10 6.36 -10.87 -23.96
C LYS A 10 5.40 -10.08 -23.07
N ARG A 11 4.12 -10.37 -23.16
CA ARG A 11 3.12 -9.76 -22.26
C ARG A 11 3.39 -10.11 -20.81
N LEU A 12 3.74 -11.38 -20.54
CA LEU A 12 4.03 -11.85 -19.18
C LEU A 12 5.28 -11.14 -18.62
N GLU A 13 6.34 -11.00 -19.42
CA GLU A 13 7.53 -10.27 -19.01
C GLU A 13 7.21 -8.82 -18.65
N ARG A 14 6.38 -8.17 -19.46
CA ARG A 14 5.96 -6.78 -19.22
C ARG A 14 5.14 -6.66 -17.96
N ILE A 15 4.17 -7.54 -17.77
CA ILE A 15 3.30 -7.48 -16.57
C ILE A 15 4.10 -7.75 -15.28
N HIS A 16 5.11 -8.62 -15.33
CA HIS A 16 5.98 -8.85 -14.19
C HIS A 16 6.75 -7.59 -13.80
N ARG A 17 7.23 -6.81 -14.78
CA ARG A 17 7.86 -5.52 -14.50
C ARG A 17 6.87 -4.53 -13.89
N GLU A 18 5.65 -4.48 -14.42
CA GLU A 18 4.59 -3.62 -13.89
C GLU A 18 4.21 -4.00 -12.45
N VAL A 19 4.10 -5.30 -12.17
CA VAL A 19 3.84 -5.80 -10.81
C VAL A 19 4.94 -5.34 -9.85
N TYR A 20 6.19 -5.47 -10.25
CA TYR A 20 7.34 -5.04 -9.46
C TYR A 20 7.29 -3.54 -9.17
N ASP A 21 7.00 -2.74 -10.19
CA ASP A 21 6.92 -1.28 -10.05
C ASP A 21 5.79 -0.86 -9.10
N GLU A 22 4.63 -1.52 -9.21
CA GLU A 22 3.49 -1.22 -8.35
C GLU A 22 3.74 -1.68 -6.91
N GLU A 23 4.42 -2.80 -6.72
CA GLU A 23 4.83 -3.26 -5.39
C GLU A 23 5.76 -2.25 -4.72
N ARG A 24 6.72 -1.72 -5.48
CA ARG A 24 7.67 -0.73 -4.96
C ARG A 24 6.96 0.54 -4.50
N LYS A 25 6.00 1.02 -5.30
CA LYS A 25 5.17 2.18 -4.91
C LYS A 25 4.40 1.91 -3.63
N MET A 26 3.83 0.72 -3.51
CA MET A 26 3.09 0.31 -2.32
C MET A 26 3.98 0.30 -1.07
N VAL A 27 5.18 -0.25 -1.19
CA VAL A 27 6.15 -0.30 -0.08
C VAL A 27 6.58 1.10 0.35
N GLU A 28 6.80 2.01 -0.60
CA GLU A 28 7.15 3.40 -0.31
C GLU A 28 6.03 4.12 0.46
N LEU A 29 4.78 3.92 0.03
CA LEU A 29 3.63 4.51 0.73
C LEU A 29 3.48 3.94 2.13
N GLN A 30 3.73 2.64 2.30
CA GLN A 30 3.68 2.00 3.61
C GLN A 30 4.74 2.57 4.55
N LYS A 31 5.95 2.83 4.05
CA LYS A 31 7.02 3.46 4.84
C LYS A 31 6.61 4.85 5.30
N GLU A 32 6.09 5.68 4.39
CA GLU A 32 5.63 7.02 4.73
C GLU A 32 4.51 6.99 5.77
N LEU A 33 3.56 6.08 5.61
CA LEU A 33 2.46 5.92 6.55
C LEU A 33 2.98 5.51 7.94
N THR A 34 3.92 4.57 7.99
CA THR A 34 4.53 4.14 9.25
C THR A 34 5.25 5.29 9.94
N LEU A 35 6.02 6.09 9.18
CA LEU A 35 6.73 7.24 9.71
C LEU A 35 5.76 8.29 10.29
N LEU A 36 4.66 8.55 9.60
CA LEU A 36 3.64 9.47 10.08
C LEU A 36 3.00 8.98 11.37
N LYS A 37 2.71 7.69 11.47
CA LYS A 37 2.12 7.10 12.68
C LYS A 37 3.09 7.17 13.86
N VAL A 38 4.37 6.88 13.63
CA VAL A 38 5.40 6.99 14.67
C VAL A 38 5.56 8.44 15.11
N ALA A 39 5.61 9.38 14.16
CA ALA A 39 5.70 10.79 14.48
C ALA A 39 4.50 11.26 15.31
N ASN A 40 3.31 10.78 15.00
CA ASN A 40 2.10 11.09 15.76
C ASN A 40 2.18 10.56 17.19
N GLU A 41 2.66 9.32 17.38
CA GLU A 41 2.84 8.74 18.72
C GLU A 41 3.85 9.52 19.53
N LEU A 42 4.96 9.93 18.92
CA LEU A 42 5.98 10.76 19.58
C LEU A 42 5.41 12.12 19.96
N ARG A 43 4.60 12.73 19.09
CA ARG A 43 3.95 14.01 19.39
C ARG A 43 3.00 13.89 20.58
N ILE A 44 2.23 12.80 20.63
CA ILE A 44 1.30 12.53 21.75
C ILE A 44 2.08 12.42 23.06
N SER A 45 3.17 11.64 23.06
CA SER A 45 4.06 11.51 24.24
C SER A 45 4.61 12.85 24.67
N GLU A 46 5.06 13.67 23.74
CA GLU A 46 5.56 15.02 24.01
C GLU A 46 4.48 15.91 24.63
N LEU A 47 3.25 15.83 24.15
CA LEU A 47 2.12 16.62 24.69
C LEU A 47 1.88 16.30 26.16
N PHE A 48 1.95 15.02 26.54
CA PHE A 48 1.81 14.61 27.95
C PHE A 48 2.99 15.07 28.79
N MET A 49 4.21 14.92 28.27
CA MET A 49 5.44 15.30 29.00
C MET A 49 5.56 16.79 29.22
N THR A 50 5.03 17.61 28.31
CA THR A 50 5.12 19.08 28.42
C THR A 50 3.91 19.70 29.11
N GLY A 51 2.97 18.89 29.58
CA GLY A 51 1.79 19.36 30.29
C GLY A 51 0.73 20.00 29.40
N LYS A 52 0.83 19.87 28.06
CA LYS A 52 -0.18 20.40 27.12
C LYS A 52 -1.44 19.57 27.10
N VAL A 53 -1.37 18.33 27.60
CA VAL A 53 -2.51 17.46 27.82
C VAL A 53 -2.54 17.13 29.31
N ASP A 54 -3.59 17.56 29.96
CA ASP A 54 -3.75 17.37 31.40
C ASP A 54 -5.20 17.06 31.74
N GLY A 55 -5.46 16.81 33.03
CA GLY A 55 -6.77 16.53 33.53
C GLY A 55 -6.95 15.09 33.95
N THR A 56 -7.99 14.85 34.74
CA THR A 56 -8.31 13.56 35.32
C THR A 56 -9.30 12.75 34.50
N ASN A 57 -9.97 13.41 33.53
CA ASN A 57 -11.00 12.80 32.70
C ASN A 57 -10.38 12.30 31.38
N GLU A 58 -10.54 11.02 31.11
CA GLU A 58 -10.02 10.39 29.90
C GLU A 58 -10.56 11.03 28.61
N GLN A 59 -11.86 11.38 28.59
CA GLN A 59 -12.46 12.02 27.43
C GLN A 59 -11.88 13.41 27.15
N MET A 60 -11.62 14.18 28.19
CA MET A 60 -10.97 15.50 28.05
C MET A 60 -9.55 15.35 27.50
N ARG A 61 -8.79 14.37 27.99
CA ARG A 61 -7.44 14.12 27.51
C ARG A 61 -7.45 13.71 26.03
N LYS A 62 -8.37 12.84 25.63
CA LYS A 62 -8.52 12.43 24.22
C LYS A 62 -8.87 13.62 23.32
N ALA A 63 -9.76 14.49 23.77
CA ALA A 63 -10.15 15.68 23.03
C ALA A 63 -8.96 16.63 22.84
N GLN A 64 -8.16 16.83 23.89
CA GLN A 64 -6.96 17.67 23.82
C GLN A 64 -5.92 17.08 22.88
N VAL A 65 -5.67 15.78 22.94
CA VAL A 65 -4.76 15.09 22.02
C VAL A 65 -5.22 15.27 20.58
N LEU A 66 -6.49 15.04 20.31
CA LEU A 66 -7.04 15.19 18.96
C LEU A 66 -6.87 16.62 18.45
N HIS A 67 -7.15 17.62 19.29
CA HIS A 67 -6.98 19.02 18.92
C HIS A 67 -5.54 19.34 18.50
N HIS A 68 -4.56 18.86 19.27
CA HIS A 68 -3.14 19.10 19.00
C HIS A 68 -2.58 18.27 17.84
N THR A 69 -3.23 17.18 17.47
CA THR A 69 -2.74 16.24 16.43
C THR A 69 -3.67 16.15 15.21
N GLU A 70 -4.62 17.06 15.09
CA GLU A 70 -5.63 17.06 14.02
C GLU A 70 -5.00 17.01 12.63
N GLU A 71 -4.00 17.86 12.38
CA GLU A 71 -3.30 17.91 11.11
C GLU A 71 -2.60 16.60 10.78
N MET A 72 -1.93 15.99 11.77
CA MET A 72 -1.26 14.70 11.61
C MET A 72 -2.25 13.59 11.32
N HIS A 73 -3.42 13.59 11.98
CA HIS A 73 -4.49 12.63 11.69
C HIS A 73 -4.99 12.77 10.25
N GLY A 74 -5.12 14.01 9.77
CA GLY A 74 -5.49 14.27 8.39
C GLY A 74 -4.47 13.71 7.40
N ASP A 75 -3.19 13.93 7.64
CA ASP A 75 -2.11 13.41 6.81
C ASP A 75 -2.10 11.88 6.81
N ILE A 76 -2.26 11.25 7.97
CA ILE A 76 -2.34 9.80 8.09
C ILE A 76 -3.51 9.25 7.26
N ALA A 77 -4.67 9.87 7.36
CA ALA A 77 -5.85 9.44 6.60
C ALA A 77 -5.62 9.52 5.09
N ILE A 78 -4.96 10.58 4.61
CA ILE A 78 -4.61 10.74 3.20
C ILE A 78 -3.70 9.58 2.75
N TYR A 79 -2.65 9.29 3.51
CA TYR A 79 -1.70 8.23 3.16
C TYR A 79 -2.32 6.84 3.28
N GLU A 80 -3.23 6.61 4.22
CA GLU A 80 -3.99 5.36 4.30
C GLU A 80 -4.81 5.13 3.04
N ASN A 81 -5.46 6.18 2.52
CA ASN A 81 -6.22 6.11 1.28
C ASN A 81 -5.32 5.86 0.08
N LEU A 82 -4.19 6.57 -0.01
CA LEU A 82 -3.21 6.36 -1.09
C LEU A 82 -2.67 4.94 -1.08
N TYR A 83 -2.36 4.42 0.10
CA TYR A 83 -1.89 3.03 0.24
C TYR A 83 -2.95 2.04 -0.21
N ALA A 84 -4.21 2.23 0.20
CA ALA A 84 -5.31 1.34 -0.18
C ALA A 84 -5.54 1.33 -1.69
N GLU A 85 -5.49 2.49 -2.34
CA GLU A 85 -5.60 2.61 -3.79
C GLU A 85 -4.44 1.90 -4.50
N GLN A 86 -3.22 2.12 -4.03
CA GLN A 86 -2.03 1.50 -4.61
C GLN A 86 -2.05 -0.02 -4.44
N ARG A 87 -2.52 -0.51 -3.29
CA ARG A 87 -2.68 -1.94 -3.03
C ARG A 87 -3.67 -2.57 -4.01
N ALA A 88 -4.77 -1.88 -4.30
CA ALA A 88 -5.75 -2.35 -5.28
C ALA A 88 -5.14 -2.46 -6.67
N ILE A 89 -4.34 -1.47 -7.08
CA ILE A 89 -3.62 -1.49 -8.36
C ILE A 89 -2.64 -2.68 -8.41
N PHE A 90 -1.85 -2.85 -7.37
CA PHE A 90 -0.90 -3.96 -7.26
C PHE A 90 -1.61 -5.31 -7.36
N ASN A 91 -2.71 -5.50 -6.63
CA ASN A 91 -3.46 -6.75 -6.64
C ASN A 91 -4.07 -7.03 -8.02
N ALA A 92 -4.56 -6.00 -8.72
CA ALA A 92 -5.09 -6.14 -10.09
C ALA A 92 -4.00 -6.59 -11.06
N LYS A 93 -2.81 -6.00 -10.98
CA LYS A 93 -1.66 -6.39 -11.82
C LYS A 93 -1.20 -7.81 -11.53
N LYS A 94 -1.19 -8.23 -10.27
CA LYS A 94 -0.85 -9.60 -9.88
C LYS A 94 -1.82 -10.61 -10.48
N ARG A 95 -3.12 -10.31 -10.43
CA ARG A 95 -4.14 -11.19 -11.03
C ARG A 95 -3.95 -11.28 -12.54
N GLU A 96 -3.65 -10.18 -13.21
CA GLU A 96 -3.36 -10.18 -14.65
C GLU A 96 -2.14 -11.05 -14.97
N ALA A 97 -1.08 -10.96 -14.16
CA ALA A 97 0.10 -11.81 -14.31
C ALA A 97 -0.24 -13.29 -14.13
N ASP A 98 -1.03 -13.63 -13.11
CA ASP A 98 -1.46 -15.00 -12.86
C ASP A 98 -2.29 -15.56 -14.03
N ASP A 99 -3.20 -14.75 -14.58
CA ASP A 99 -4.02 -15.12 -15.73
C ASP A 99 -3.16 -15.37 -16.97
N LEU A 100 -2.19 -14.51 -17.25
CA LEU A 100 -1.28 -14.68 -18.36
C LEU A 100 -0.40 -15.93 -18.21
N GLN A 101 0.06 -16.21 -16.99
CA GLN A 101 0.79 -17.43 -16.68
C GLN A 101 -0.03 -18.67 -16.98
N TYR A 102 -1.29 -18.65 -16.59
CA TYR A 102 -2.22 -19.75 -16.84
C TYR A 102 -2.44 -19.96 -18.35
N ILE A 103 -2.61 -18.88 -19.10
CA ILE A 103 -2.76 -18.93 -20.56
C ILE A 103 -1.53 -19.55 -21.22
N VAL A 104 -0.33 -19.14 -20.81
CA VAL A 104 0.94 -19.69 -21.34
C VAL A 104 1.00 -21.18 -21.07
N ARG A 105 0.67 -21.64 -19.87
CA ARG A 105 0.64 -23.05 -19.52
C ARG A 105 -0.33 -23.85 -20.38
N LEU A 106 -1.53 -23.31 -20.61
CA LEU A 106 -2.53 -23.95 -21.46
C LEU A 106 -2.03 -24.11 -22.89
N ILE A 107 -1.41 -23.06 -23.44
CA ILE A 107 -0.86 -23.09 -24.81
C ILE A 107 0.26 -24.15 -24.91
N GLU A 108 1.18 -24.17 -23.94
CA GLU A 108 2.26 -25.15 -23.91
C GLU A 108 1.73 -26.58 -23.82
N THR A 109 0.76 -26.82 -22.94
CA THR A 109 0.16 -28.15 -22.78
C THR A 109 -0.53 -28.60 -24.06
N THR A 110 -1.30 -27.70 -24.71
CA THR A 110 -2.00 -27.98 -25.96
C THR A 110 -1.01 -28.27 -27.09
N SER A 111 0.09 -27.53 -27.14
CA SER A 111 1.11 -27.70 -28.17
C SER A 111 1.84 -29.03 -28.09
N ARG A 112 1.91 -29.65 -26.91
CA ARG A 112 2.56 -30.95 -26.70
C ARG A 112 1.69 -32.14 -27.09
N GLN A 113 0.40 -31.92 -27.30
CA GLN A 113 -0.55 -32.94 -27.73
C GLN A 113 -0.61 -33.01 -29.25
#